data_4e7ccb7a529c55e284fc239511993af2
#
_entry.id   4e7ccb7a529c55e284fc239511993af2
#
_cell.length_a   1.000
_cell.length_b   1.000
_cell.length_c   1.000
_cell.angle_alpha   90.00
_cell.angle_beta   90.00
_cell.angle_gamma   90.00
#
_symmetry.space_group_name_H-M   'P 1'
#
loop_
_entity.id
_entity.type
_entity.pdbx_description
1 polymer ?
#
loop_
_entity_poly.entity_id
_entity_poly.type
_entity_poly.pdbx_seq_one_letter_code
_entity_poly.pdbx_strand_id
1 'polypeptide(L)'
;VAVFFWEGKFFDREASALKRVGTILLLIVMATAIRARAQSASSAIQNDSDSDNPVAHVRNNHSWEFGPFINWGTGVGNRSSYKFFSGGAQIGKPMFRVVHAGFLSGKFEAGGNVMPLWQAYTPPAGDVIFTTSTGSFIAPVGGGTFRGVSLTPVILRWNFLTSSRRWQPWFQGAGGLIYTTHKFPPAQLVPQGTPGGTSVWNFSPQGGGGIHYFIRPRRSIDLGVNAVHISSASLGDRNPGVNASVQIQVGYTFWK
;
A
#
# COMPACT_ATOMS: atom_id res chain seq x y z
N VAL A 1 -18.67 -25.85 -23.53
CA VAL A 1 -17.41 -26.50 -23.09
C VAL A 1 -16.18 -25.60 -23.38
N ALA A 2 -16.28 -24.60 -24.29
CA ALA A 2 -15.16 -23.72 -24.69
C ALA A 2 -14.87 -22.55 -23.69
N VAL A 3 -15.74 -22.27 -22.72
CA VAL A 3 -15.60 -21.17 -21.77
C VAL A 3 -14.55 -21.43 -20.69
N PHE A 4 -14.27 -22.69 -20.36
CA PHE A 4 -13.34 -23.07 -19.30
C PHE A 4 -11.85 -22.94 -19.65
N PHE A 5 -11.47 -22.89 -20.93
CA PHE A 5 -10.06 -22.83 -21.33
C PHE A 5 -9.49 -21.41 -21.36
N TRP A 6 -10.33 -20.38 -21.33
CA TRP A 6 -9.86 -18.98 -21.40
C TRP A 6 -9.53 -18.38 -20.02
N GLU A 7 -10.19 -18.84 -18.97
CA GLU A 7 -9.91 -18.38 -17.60
C GLU A 7 -8.53 -18.83 -17.10
N GLY A 8 -8.05 -20.01 -17.46
CA GLY A 8 -6.75 -20.51 -16.99
C GLY A 8 -5.54 -19.68 -17.45
N LYS A 9 -5.53 -19.23 -18.70
CA LYS A 9 -4.41 -18.42 -19.23
C LYS A 9 -4.40 -16.98 -18.71
N PHE A 10 -5.54 -16.49 -18.24
CA PHE A 10 -5.70 -15.16 -17.69
C PHE A 10 -5.15 -15.09 -16.28
N PHE A 11 -5.46 -16.08 -15.46
CA PHE A 11 -4.93 -16.21 -14.08
C PHE A 11 -3.40 -16.34 -14.05
N ASP A 12 -2.81 -17.06 -15.01
CA ASP A 12 -1.36 -17.23 -15.08
C ASP A 12 -0.61 -15.93 -15.42
N ARG A 13 -1.19 -15.06 -16.24
CA ARG A 13 -0.57 -13.76 -16.56
C ARG A 13 -0.60 -12.79 -15.38
N GLU A 14 -1.70 -12.73 -14.64
CA GLU A 14 -1.79 -11.88 -13.44
C GLU A 14 -0.92 -12.38 -12.30
N ALA A 15 -0.89 -13.68 -12.08
CA ALA A 15 0.02 -14.30 -11.11
C ALA A 15 1.49 -14.03 -11.44
N SER A 16 1.83 -14.01 -12.73
CA SER A 16 3.18 -13.69 -13.20
C SER A 16 3.54 -12.21 -13.00
N ALA A 17 2.60 -11.29 -13.22
CA ALA A 17 2.82 -9.87 -12.98
C ALA A 17 2.97 -9.58 -11.49
N LEU A 18 2.15 -10.17 -10.63
CA LEU A 18 2.26 -10.06 -9.17
C LEU A 18 3.59 -10.62 -8.65
N LYS A 19 4.02 -11.77 -9.19
CA LYS A 19 5.34 -12.36 -8.88
C LYS A 19 6.48 -11.42 -9.27
N ARG A 20 6.42 -10.77 -10.45
CA ARG A 20 7.45 -9.81 -10.90
C ARG A 20 7.51 -8.57 -10.02
N VAL A 21 6.37 -8.00 -9.65
CA VAL A 21 6.30 -6.85 -8.74
C VAL A 21 6.82 -7.24 -7.35
N GLY A 22 6.42 -8.40 -6.83
CA GLY A 22 6.93 -8.93 -5.57
C GLY A 22 8.44 -9.17 -5.60
N THR A 23 8.98 -9.69 -6.70
CA THR A 23 10.41 -9.93 -6.89
C THR A 23 11.19 -8.61 -6.98
N ILE A 24 10.66 -7.60 -7.66
CA ILE A 24 11.29 -6.27 -7.74
C ILE A 24 11.31 -5.60 -6.37
N LEU A 25 10.21 -5.67 -5.61
CA LEU A 25 10.16 -5.15 -4.23
C LEU A 25 11.18 -5.88 -3.33
N LEU A 26 11.26 -7.20 -3.43
CA LEU A 26 12.21 -8.01 -2.67
C LEU A 26 13.66 -7.67 -3.04
N LEU A 27 13.95 -7.44 -4.34
CA LEU A 27 15.28 -7.05 -4.80
C LEU A 27 15.67 -5.64 -4.34
N ILE A 28 14.73 -4.70 -4.29
CA ILE A 28 14.97 -3.35 -3.76
C ILE A 28 15.27 -3.43 -2.25
N VAL A 29 14.50 -4.21 -1.50
CA VAL A 29 14.74 -4.45 -0.07
C VAL A 29 16.07 -5.15 0.17
N MET A 30 16.43 -6.14 -0.66
CA MET A 30 17.72 -6.82 -0.59
C MET A 30 18.91 -5.91 -0.96
N ALA A 31 18.78 -5.06 -1.97
CA ALA A 31 19.83 -4.13 -2.37
C ALA A 31 20.12 -3.07 -1.31
N THR A 32 19.10 -2.61 -0.58
CA THR A 32 19.26 -1.70 0.57
C THR A 32 19.90 -2.41 1.77
N ALA A 33 19.58 -3.69 2.00
CA ALA A 33 20.14 -4.50 3.08
C ALA A 33 21.63 -4.81 2.86
N ILE A 34 22.08 -5.03 1.61
CA ILE A 34 23.48 -5.34 1.29
C ILE A 34 24.38 -4.13 1.55
N ARG A 35 23.93 -2.91 1.28
CA ARG A 35 24.71 -1.69 1.60
C ARG A 35 24.81 -1.42 3.11
N ALA A 36 23.81 -1.84 3.91
CA ALA A 36 23.89 -1.72 5.37
C ALA A 36 24.94 -2.64 6.00
N ARG A 37 25.27 -3.77 5.36
CA ARG A 37 26.25 -4.74 5.88
C ARG A 37 27.70 -4.26 5.85
N ALA A 38 28.06 -3.36 4.93
CA ALA A 38 29.42 -2.82 4.82
C ALA A 38 29.78 -1.83 5.93
N GLN A 39 28.79 -1.30 6.67
CA GLN A 39 29.00 -0.31 7.72
C GLN A 39 28.93 -0.88 9.16
N SER A 40 28.51 -2.13 9.33
CA SER A 40 28.30 -2.71 10.68
C SER A 40 29.59 -3.17 11.39
N ALA A 41 30.75 -3.12 10.75
CA ALA A 41 32.00 -3.61 11.30
C ALA A 41 32.78 -2.55 12.16
N SER A 42 32.26 -1.34 12.30
CA SER A 42 33.01 -0.23 12.92
C SER A 42 32.39 0.38 14.20
N SER A 43 31.42 -0.26 14.84
CA SER A 43 30.60 0.37 15.90
C SER A 43 30.89 -0.16 17.32
N ALA A 44 32.15 -0.38 17.66
CA ALA A 44 32.47 -0.83 19.04
C ALA A 44 32.91 0.30 20.00
N ILE A 45 32.88 1.57 19.62
CA ILE A 45 33.21 2.68 20.53
C ILE A 45 32.36 3.89 20.15
N GLN A 46 31.20 4.07 20.79
CA GLN A 46 30.55 5.40 20.82
C GLN A 46 29.45 5.49 21.88
N ASN A 47 29.82 5.82 23.09
CA ASN A 47 28.89 6.08 24.19
C ASN A 47 28.49 7.57 24.38
N ASP A 48 28.90 8.50 23.52
CA ASP A 48 28.75 9.93 23.84
C ASP A 48 28.07 10.81 22.76
N SER A 49 27.48 10.24 21.72
CA SER A 49 26.85 11.04 20.65
C SER A 49 25.39 10.71 20.34
N ASP A 50 24.70 9.99 21.19
CA ASP A 50 23.30 9.55 20.92
C ASP A 50 22.29 10.70 21.03
N SER A 51 22.62 11.79 21.74
CA SER A 51 21.74 12.96 21.88
C SER A 51 21.46 13.70 20.57
N ASP A 52 22.40 13.65 19.64
CA ASP A 52 22.31 14.33 18.33
C ASP A 52 21.86 13.43 17.19
N ASN A 53 21.56 12.15 17.47
CA ASN A 53 21.09 11.20 16.45
C ASN A 53 19.55 11.11 16.47
N PRO A 54 18.84 11.74 15.50
CA PRO A 54 17.37 11.73 15.46
C PRO A 54 16.75 10.33 15.42
N VAL A 55 17.37 9.41 14.70
CA VAL A 55 16.90 8.03 14.59
C VAL A 55 17.03 7.30 15.93
N ALA A 56 18.17 7.47 16.61
CA ALA A 56 18.37 6.88 17.93
C ALA A 56 17.43 7.50 18.96
N HIS A 57 17.22 8.82 18.92
CA HIS A 57 16.29 9.50 19.81
C HIS A 57 14.87 8.96 19.69
N VAL A 58 14.31 8.85 18.47
CA VAL A 58 12.97 8.31 18.24
C VAL A 58 12.88 6.85 18.69
N ARG A 59 13.88 6.06 18.35
CA ARG A 59 13.95 4.64 18.74
C ARG A 59 13.97 4.44 20.24
N ASN A 60 14.77 5.22 20.96
CA ASN A 60 14.99 5.03 22.39
C ASN A 60 13.85 5.60 23.25
N ASN A 61 13.24 6.69 22.82
CA ASN A 61 12.21 7.40 23.59
C ASN A 61 10.77 6.96 23.30
N HIS A 62 10.54 5.92 22.46
CA HIS A 62 9.19 5.46 22.11
C HIS A 62 8.27 6.61 21.65
N SER A 63 8.80 7.51 20.82
CA SER A 63 8.14 8.71 20.39
C SER A 63 6.87 8.40 19.59
N TRP A 64 5.80 9.15 19.86
CA TRP A 64 4.64 9.13 18.98
C TRP A 64 4.99 9.75 17.62
N GLU A 65 4.58 9.12 16.55
CA GLU A 65 4.55 9.72 15.24
C GLU A 65 3.15 10.23 14.91
N PHE A 66 3.07 11.36 14.24
CA PHE A 66 1.83 11.85 13.65
C PHE A 66 2.16 12.81 12.51
N GLY A 67 1.35 12.81 11.49
CA GLY A 67 1.57 13.73 10.37
C GLY A 67 0.67 13.50 9.17
N PRO A 68 0.60 14.50 8.30
CA PRO A 68 -0.10 14.39 7.04
C PRO A 68 0.67 13.55 6.03
N PHE A 69 -0.07 12.94 5.12
CA PHE A 69 0.50 12.23 3.98
C PHE A 69 -0.44 12.30 2.76
N ILE A 70 0.13 12.06 1.60
CA ILE A 70 -0.59 11.82 0.35
C ILE A 70 -0.10 10.53 -0.27
N ASN A 71 -1.01 9.85 -0.96
CA ASN A 71 -0.73 8.70 -1.79
C ASN A 71 -1.14 8.98 -3.23
N TRP A 72 -0.36 8.49 -4.15
CA TRP A 72 -0.69 8.46 -5.56
C TRP A 72 -0.23 7.14 -6.17
N GLY A 73 -1.06 6.56 -7.06
CA GLY A 73 -0.74 5.27 -7.61
C GLY A 73 -1.58 4.84 -8.80
N THR A 74 -1.31 3.63 -9.25
CA THR A 74 -1.98 3.03 -10.39
C THR A 74 -2.39 1.60 -10.07
N GLY A 75 -3.49 1.16 -10.64
CA GLY A 75 -3.88 -0.24 -10.62
C GLY A 75 -2.88 -1.13 -11.34
N VAL A 76 -2.92 -2.41 -11.07
CA VAL A 76 -2.09 -3.43 -11.72
C VAL A 76 -2.93 -4.40 -12.53
N GLY A 77 -2.30 -5.06 -13.52
CA GLY A 77 -2.98 -6.01 -14.40
C GLY A 77 -4.09 -5.34 -15.19
N ASN A 78 -5.28 -5.90 -15.16
CA ASN A 78 -6.46 -5.38 -15.86
C ASN A 78 -6.95 -4.01 -15.34
N ARG A 79 -6.40 -3.54 -14.22
CA ARG A 79 -6.71 -2.26 -13.59
C ARG A 79 -5.62 -1.22 -13.83
N SER A 80 -4.67 -1.44 -14.74
CA SER A 80 -3.56 -0.51 -15.01
C SER A 80 -4.01 0.88 -15.46
N SER A 81 -5.22 0.98 -16.05
CA SER A 81 -5.86 2.25 -16.40
C SER A 81 -6.44 3.01 -15.20
N TYR A 82 -6.60 2.35 -14.03
CA TYR A 82 -7.10 3.00 -12.83
C TYR A 82 -5.99 3.81 -12.17
N LYS A 83 -6.32 5.03 -11.75
CA LYS A 83 -5.43 5.87 -10.96
C LYS A 83 -6.05 6.12 -9.60
N PHE A 84 -5.20 6.21 -8.58
CA PHE A 84 -5.63 6.41 -7.21
C PHE A 84 -4.94 7.64 -6.64
N PHE A 85 -5.68 8.42 -5.90
CA PHE A 85 -5.16 9.54 -5.13
C PHE A 85 -5.84 9.57 -3.77
N SER A 86 -5.07 9.75 -2.72
CA SER A 86 -5.62 9.94 -1.39
C SER A 86 -4.73 10.84 -0.54
N GLY A 87 -5.34 11.47 0.45
CA GLY A 87 -4.65 12.31 1.40
C GLY A 87 -5.28 12.21 2.76
N GLY A 88 -4.44 12.27 3.80
CA GLY A 88 -4.90 12.09 5.16
C GLY A 88 -3.84 12.37 6.21
N ALA A 89 -4.08 11.84 7.39
CA ALA A 89 -3.17 11.89 8.51
C ALA A 89 -2.95 10.50 9.11
N GLN A 90 -1.75 10.27 9.59
CA GLN A 90 -1.38 9.05 10.28
C GLN A 90 -0.95 9.33 11.71
N ILE A 91 -1.10 8.31 12.54
CA ILE A 91 -0.57 8.27 13.90
C ILE A 91 0.06 6.90 14.13
N GLY A 92 1.18 6.86 14.82
CA GLY A 92 1.86 5.62 15.18
C GLY A 92 2.64 5.75 16.47
N LYS A 93 3.02 4.60 17.01
CA LYS A 93 3.86 4.54 18.19
C LYS A 93 4.77 3.32 18.12
N PRO A 94 6.11 3.49 18.20
CA PRO A 94 7.01 2.40 18.41
C PRO A 94 6.68 1.67 19.71
N MET A 95 6.40 0.38 19.59
CA MET A 95 6.04 -0.51 20.68
C MET A 95 7.25 -1.37 21.03
N PHE A 96 7.26 -1.91 22.22
CA PHE A 96 8.23 -2.90 22.67
C PHE A 96 9.70 -2.44 22.64
N ARG A 97 10.57 -3.31 23.12
CA ARG A 97 12.02 -3.13 23.07
C ARG A 97 12.54 -3.44 21.66
N VAL A 98 13.75 -2.99 21.40
CA VAL A 98 14.48 -3.36 20.18
C VAL A 98 14.67 -4.87 20.17
N VAL A 99 14.36 -5.48 19.03
CA VAL A 99 14.64 -6.89 18.76
C VAL A 99 15.96 -6.97 17.98
N HIS A 100 16.90 -7.73 18.49
CA HIS A 100 18.18 -7.97 17.84
C HIS A 100 18.16 -9.28 17.09
N ALA A 101 18.18 -9.22 15.76
CA ALA A 101 18.11 -10.36 14.85
C ALA A 101 19.04 -10.16 13.62
N GLY A 102 20.31 -9.81 13.86
CA GLY A 102 21.25 -9.50 12.81
C GLY A 102 20.76 -8.34 11.93
N PHE A 103 20.72 -8.55 10.63
CA PHE A 103 20.25 -7.54 9.65
C PHE A 103 18.74 -7.24 9.74
N LEU A 104 17.97 -8.11 10.36
CA LEU A 104 16.54 -7.91 10.63
C LEU A 104 16.28 -7.21 11.96
N SER A 105 17.32 -6.80 12.68
CA SER A 105 17.15 -6.06 13.92
C SER A 105 16.30 -4.82 13.70
N GLY A 106 15.37 -4.59 14.61
CA GLY A 106 14.42 -3.51 14.43
C GLY A 106 13.53 -3.28 15.63
N LYS A 107 12.56 -2.40 15.44
CA LYS A 107 11.55 -2.07 16.42
C LYS A 107 10.17 -2.09 15.80
N PHE A 108 9.25 -2.70 16.51
CA PHE A 108 7.86 -2.78 16.11
C PHE A 108 7.12 -1.48 16.42
N GLU A 109 6.26 -1.08 15.51
CA GLU A 109 5.40 0.08 15.64
C GLU A 109 3.96 -0.30 15.30
N ALA A 110 3.02 0.20 16.07
CA ALA A 110 1.59 0.10 15.81
C ALA A 110 1.01 1.48 15.54
N GLY A 111 0.12 1.56 14.58
CA GLY A 111 -0.49 2.82 14.20
C GLY A 111 -1.79 2.66 13.42
N GLY A 112 -2.26 3.79 12.92
CA GLY A 112 -3.42 3.88 12.06
C GLY A 112 -3.41 5.18 11.26
N ASN A 113 -4.29 5.25 10.27
CA ASN A 113 -4.48 6.47 9.49
C ASN A 113 -5.95 6.69 9.11
N VAL A 114 -6.23 7.93 8.79
CA VAL A 114 -7.51 8.36 8.21
C VAL A 114 -7.22 9.15 6.94
N MET A 115 -7.96 8.83 5.89
CA MET A 115 -7.89 9.51 4.59
C MET A 115 -9.27 10.09 4.26
N PRO A 116 -9.55 11.33 4.67
CA PRO A 116 -10.80 12.01 4.34
C PRO A 116 -10.92 12.32 2.85
N LEU A 117 -9.81 12.33 2.14
CA LEU A 117 -9.76 12.43 0.69
C LEU A 117 -9.26 11.10 0.11
N TRP A 118 -10.17 10.34 -0.48
CA TRP A 118 -9.85 9.15 -1.25
C TRP A 118 -10.55 9.22 -2.60
N GLN A 119 -9.80 9.01 -3.67
CA GLN A 119 -10.32 9.06 -5.04
C GLN A 119 -9.73 7.94 -5.90
N ALA A 120 -10.58 7.37 -6.74
CA ALA A 120 -10.18 6.48 -7.80
C ALA A 120 -10.71 7.01 -9.13
N TYR A 121 -9.84 7.09 -10.10
CA TYR A 121 -10.14 7.49 -11.48
C TYR A 121 -10.08 6.24 -12.34
N THR A 122 -11.19 5.87 -12.93
CA THR A 122 -11.30 4.76 -13.87
C THR A 122 -11.61 5.30 -15.27
N PRO A 123 -11.46 4.51 -16.33
CA PRO A 123 -11.97 4.90 -17.63
C PRO A 123 -13.42 5.37 -17.53
N PRO A 124 -13.85 6.35 -18.35
CA PRO A 124 -15.22 6.85 -18.33
C PRO A 124 -16.23 5.72 -18.59
N ALA A 125 -17.42 5.89 -18.05
CA ALA A 125 -18.54 5.02 -18.40
C ALA A 125 -18.87 5.14 -19.88
N GLY A 126 -19.23 4.04 -20.51
CA GLY A 126 -19.55 4.02 -21.93
C GLY A 126 -19.96 2.62 -22.40
N ASP A 127 -20.33 2.54 -23.63
CA ASP A 127 -20.68 1.29 -24.28
C ASP A 127 -19.42 0.64 -24.88
N VAL A 128 -19.23 -0.63 -24.58
CA VAL A 128 -18.13 -1.43 -25.12
C VAL A 128 -18.68 -2.57 -25.96
N ILE A 129 -18.11 -2.75 -27.15
CA ILE A 129 -18.44 -3.88 -28.02
C ILE A 129 -17.65 -5.09 -27.53
N PHE A 130 -18.36 -6.14 -27.16
CA PHE A 130 -17.80 -7.43 -26.80
C PHE A 130 -17.97 -8.39 -27.92
N THR A 131 -16.88 -8.94 -28.42
CA THR A 131 -16.90 -9.96 -29.48
C THR A 131 -16.63 -11.33 -28.85
N THR A 132 -17.57 -12.24 -29.07
CA THR A 132 -17.47 -13.65 -28.68
C THR A 132 -17.42 -14.52 -29.93
N SER A 133 -17.18 -15.81 -29.77
CA SER A 133 -17.27 -16.79 -30.89
C SER A 133 -18.65 -16.90 -31.50
N THR A 134 -19.69 -16.45 -30.81
CA THR A 134 -21.09 -16.50 -31.23
C THR A 134 -21.64 -15.17 -31.76
N GLY A 135 -20.85 -14.09 -31.69
CA GLY A 135 -21.26 -12.76 -32.19
C GLY A 135 -20.73 -11.63 -31.32
N SER A 136 -21.07 -10.41 -31.76
CA SER A 136 -20.73 -9.21 -31.03
C SER A 136 -21.97 -8.61 -30.37
N PHE A 137 -21.82 -8.10 -29.14
CA PHE A 137 -22.89 -7.38 -28.43
C PHE A 137 -22.32 -6.14 -27.77
N ILE A 138 -23.17 -5.12 -27.64
CA ILE A 138 -22.83 -3.87 -26.94
C ILE A 138 -23.32 -3.99 -25.52
N ALA A 139 -22.46 -3.65 -24.56
CA ALA A 139 -22.88 -3.56 -23.15
C ALA A 139 -22.29 -2.34 -22.47
N PRO A 140 -23.06 -1.68 -21.61
CA PRO A 140 -22.59 -0.55 -20.84
C PRO A 140 -21.58 -0.99 -19.78
N VAL A 141 -20.49 -0.24 -19.69
CA VAL A 141 -19.47 -0.40 -18.64
C VAL A 141 -19.46 0.85 -17.77
N GLY A 142 -19.58 0.66 -16.47
CA GLY A 142 -19.50 1.76 -15.51
C GLY A 142 -18.07 2.30 -15.39
N GLY A 143 -17.94 3.56 -15.00
CA GLY A 143 -16.65 4.18 -14.81
C GLY A 143 -16.72 5.64 -14.39
N GLY A 144 -15.55 6.31 -14.42
CA GLY A 144 -15.41 7.72 -14.06
C GLY A 144 -14.64 7.93 -12.76
N THR A 145 -15.00 8.98 -12.04
CA THR A 145 -14.36 9.35 -10.77
C THR A 145 -15.16 8.85 -9.58
N PHE A 146 -14.54 8.05 -8.74
CA PHE A 146 -15.08 7.59 -7.46
C PHE A 146 -14.46 8.40 -6.33
N ARG A 147 -15.29 8.86 -5.41
CA ARG A 147 -14.89 9.62 -4.23
C ARG A 147 -15.26 8.87 -2.98
N GLY A 148 -14.44 9.01 -1.94
CA GLY A 148 -14.68 8.30 -0.70
C GLY A 148 -13.80 8.78 0.43
N VAL A 149 -13.90 8.07 1.52
CA VAL A 149 -13.07 8.20 2.72
C VAL A 149 -12.50 6.84 3.08
N SER A 150 -11.32 6.82 3.70
CA SER A 150 -10.73 5.57 4.16
C SER A 150 -10.23 5.70 5.59
N LEU A 151 -10.39 4.61 6.33
CA LEU A 151 -9.85 4.43 7.67
C LEU A 151 -9.02 3.16 7.70
N THR A 152 -7.77 3.27 8.12
CA THR A 152 -6.88 2.13 8.37
C THR A 152 -6.60 2.07 9.87
N PRO A 153 -7.40 1.34 10.65
CA PRO A 153 -7.27 1.32 12.10
C PRO A 153 -6.05 0.56 12.58
N VAL A 154 -5.50 -0.32 11.75
CA VAL A 154 -4.37 -1.17 12.12
C VAL A 154 -3.28 -1.05 11.05
N ILE A 155 -2.15 -0.48 11.46
CA ILE A 155 -0.89 -0.48 10.73
C ILE A 155 0.14 -1.13 11.66
N LEU A 156 0.79 -2.18 11.18
CA LEU A 156 1.88 -2.84 11.87
C LEU A 156 3.14 -2.59 11.06
N ARG A 157 4.07 -1.84 11.62
CA ARG A 157 5.32 -1.43 10.95
C ARG A 157 6.53 -1.98 11.69
N TRP A 158 7.50 -2.42 10.92
CA TRP A 158 8.81 -2.80 11.40
C TRP A 158 9.83 -1.76 10.96
N ASN A 159 10.40 -1.05 11.93
CA ASN A 159 11.44 -0.05 11.71
C ASN A 159 12.80 -0.72 11.93
N PHE A 160 13.60 -0.85 10.87
CA PHE A 160 14.91 -1.49 10.94
C PHE A 160 15.89 -0.66 11.77
N LEU A 161 16.77 -1.34 12.50
CA LEU A 161 17.92 -0.69 13.06
C LEU A 161 18.89 -0.28 11.94
N THR A 162 19.38 0.93 12.05
CA THR A 162 20.36 1.49 11.11
C THR A 162 21.44 2.25 11.87
N SER A 163 22.65 2.26 11.33
CA SER A 163 23.74 3.14 11.77
C SER A 163 23.58 4.57 11.25
N SER A 164 22.67 4.78 10.30
CA SER A 164 22.40 6.11 9.78
C SER A 164 21.76 7.03 10.82
N ARG A 165 22.18 8.28 10.84
CA ARG A 165 21.58 9.33 11.67
C ARG A 165 20.30 9.91 11.08
N ARG A 166 20.03 9.68 9.79
CA ARG A 166 18.92 10.33 9.07
C ARG A 166 17.98 9.36 8.39
N TRP A 167 18.43 8.16 8.01
CA TRP A 167 17.65 7.19 7.24
C TRP A 167 17.22 6.06 8.13
N GLN A 168 15.91 5.81 8.19
CA GLN A 168 15.36 4.66 8.87
C GLN A 168 14.43 3.91 7.91
N PRO A 169 14.88 2.79 7.36
CA PRO A 169 14.03 1.94 6.55
C PRO A 169 12.95 1.27 7.39
N TRP A 170 11.82 1.02 6.76
CA TRP A 170 10.71 0.31 7.37
C TRP A 170 9.98 -0.58 6.36
N PHE A 171 9.25 -1.58 6.86
CA PHE A 171 8.18 -2.24 6.12
C PHE A 171 6.92 -2.32 6.98
N GLN A 172 5.75 -2.45 6.34
CA GLN A 172 4.48 -2.49 7.04
C GLN A 172 3.47 -3.42 6.37
N GLY A 173 2.55 -3.93 7.21
CA GLY A 173 1.29 -4.50 6.80
C GLY A 173 0.15 -3.74 7.45
N ALA A 174 -0.96 -3.56 6.76
CA ALA A 174 -2.07 -2.82 7.31
C ALA A 174 -3.42 -3.33 6.78
N GLY A 175 -4.47 -3.09 7.56
CA GLY A 175 -5.84 -3.40 7.21
C GLY A 175 -6.73 -2.18 7.38
N GLY A 176 -7.47 -1.83 6.32
CA GLY A 176 -8.32 -0.66 6.30
C GLY A 176 -9.69 -0.91 5.68
N LEU A 177 -10.52 0.10 5.78
CA LEU A 177 -11.87 0.20 5.22
C LEU A 177 -11.94 1.43 4.33
N ILE A 178 -12.63 1.31 3.21
CA ILE A 178 -12.93 2.41 2.30
C ILE A 178 -14.44 2.48 2.15
N TYR A 179 -14.99 3.68 2.33
CA TYR A 179 -16.37 4.00 1.95
C TYR A 179 -16.33 4.89 0.72
N THR A 180 -17.12 4.54 -0.31
CA THR A 180 -17.22 5.29 -1.56
C THR A 180 -18.65 5.75 -1.81
N THR A 181 -18.80 6.91 -2.47
CA THR A 181 -20.13 7.48 -2.78
C THR A 181 -20.95 6.62 -3.75
N HIS A 182 -20.28 5.80 -4.54
CA HIS A 182 -20.89 4.85 -5.48
C HIS A 182 -20.18 3.50 -5.33
N LYS A 183 -20.83 2.43 -5.74
CA LYS A 183 -20.23 1.07 -5.70
C LYS A 183 -18.92 1.04 -6.47
N PHE A 184 -17.86 0.59 -5.80
CA PHE A 184 -16.50 0.47 -6.34
C PHE A 184 -15.99 -0.97 -6.20
N PRO A 185 -15.21 -1.49 -7.15
CA PRO A 185 -14.93 -0.95 -8.50
C PRO A 185 -16.19 -0.88 -9.37
N PRO A 186 -16.17 -0.10 -10.48
CA PRO A 186 -17.32 -0.02 -11.35
C PRO A 186 -17.72 -1.40 -11.89
N ALA A 187 -19.02 -1.59 -12.13
CA ALA A 187 -19.53 -2.80 -12.73
C ALA A 187 -18.81 -3.06 -14.06
N GLN A 188 -18.26 -4.26 -14.19
CA GLN A 188 -17.83 -4.79 -15.46
C GLN A 188 -18.92 -5.68 -16.02
N LEU A 189 -18.82 -6.02 -17.27
CA LEU A 189 -19.73 -6.96 -17.92
C LEU A 189 -19.97 -8.19 -17.07
N VAL A 190 -21.23 -8.36 -16.77
CA VAL A 190 -21.73 -9.53 -16.08
C VAL A 190 -22.86 -10.11 -16.93
N PRO A 191 -23.03 -11.43 -16.94
CA PRO A 191 -24.16 -12.06 -17.60
C PRO A 191 -25.48 -11.45 -17.09
N GLN A 192 -26.48 -11.37 -17.97
CA GLN A 192 -27.79 -10.87 -17.63
C GLN A 192 -28.33 -11.59 -16.39
N GLY A 193 -28.88 -10.84 -15.46
CA GLY A 193 -29.39 -11.38 -14.19
C GLY A 193 -28.35 -11.59 -13.09
N THR A 194 -27.08 -11.30 -13.36
CA THR A 194 -26.03 -11.37 -12.35
C THR A 194 -25.76 -9.98 -11.76
N PRO A 195 -25.63 -9.82 -10.42
CA PRO A 195 -25.26 -8.55 -9.83
C PRO A 195 -23.91 -8.07 -10.37
N GLY A 196 -23.88 -6.88 -10.96
CA GLY A 196 -22.67 -6.33 -11.59
C GLY A 196 -21.87 -5.42 -10.69
N GLY A 197 -22.45 -5.07 -9.57
CA GLY A 197 -21.87 -4.12 -8.65
C GLY A 197 -20.93 -4.75 -7.67
N THR A 198 -20.21 -3.90 -7.04
CA THR A 198 -19.41 -4.15 -5.87
C THR A 198 -20.05 -3.46 -4.69
N SER A 199 -19.30 -3.07 -3.70
CA SER A 199 -19.85 -2.43 -2.51
C SER A 199 -19.43 -0.97 -2.44
N VAL A 200 -20.22 -0.14 -1.76
CA VAL A 200 -19.78 1.16 -1.28
C VAL A 200 -18.80 1.00 -0.11
N TRP A 201 -18.86 -0.14 0.59
CA TRP A 201 -17.91 -0.52 1.63
C TRP A 201 -16.92 -1.55 1.10
N ASN A 202 -15.65 -1.25 1.19
CA ASN A 202 -14.58 -2.13 0.76
C ASN A 202 -13.49 -2.23 1.83
N PHE A 203 -12.89 -3.40 1.95
CA PHE A 203 -11.67 -3.60 2.71
C PHE A 203 -10.46 -3.19 1.88
N SER A 204 -9.42 -2.69 2.55
CA SER A 204 -8.16 -2.29 1.90
C SER A 204 -6.95 -2.86 2.62
N PRO A 205 -6.76 -4.20 2.59
CA PRO A 205 -5.49 -4.76 3.04
C PRO A 205 -4.35 -4.22 2.19
N GLN A 206 -3.25 -3.88 2.84
CA GLN A 206 -2.09 -3.30 2.16
C GLN A 206 -0.79 -3.74 2.81
N GLY A 207 0.27 -3.74 2.03
CA GLY A 207 1.62 -4.01 2.49
C GLY A 207 2.62 -3.21 1.68
N GLY A 208 3.70 -2.81 2.32
CA GLY A 208 4.69 -1.99 1.65
C GLY A 208 5.92 -1.72 2.48
N GLY A 209 6.78 -0.88 1.95
CA GLY A 209 8.01 -0.46 2.62
C GLY A 209 8.43 0.92 2.20
N GLY A 210 9.34 1.48 2.97
CA GLY A 210 9.81 2.83 2.72
C GLY A 210 10.91 3.26 3.67
N ILE A 211 11.05 4.55 3.79
CA ILE A 211 12.06 5.19 4.63
C ILE A 211 11.50 6.43 5.33
N HIS A 212 11.92 6.64 6.56
CA HIS A 212 11.87 7.94 7.22
C HIS A 212 13.20 8.65 6.96
N TYR A 213 13.15 9.83 6.38
CA TYR A 213 14.31 10.70 6.25
C TYR A 213 14.21 11.85 7.24
N PHE A 214 14.98 11.80 8.31
CA PHE A 214 14.99 12.80 9.36
C PHE A 214 15.69 14.09 8.90
N ILE A 215 14.92 15.14 8.73
CA ILE A 215 15.42 16.48 8.39
C ILE A 215 15.80 17.28 9.65
N ARG A 216 15.20 16.94 10.80
CA ARG A 216 15.47 17.47 12.14
C ARG A 216 15.28 16.36 13.19
N PRO A 217 15.74 16.54 14.44
CA PRO A 217 15.64 15.52 15.49
C PRO A 217 14.24 14.92 15.73
N ARG A 218 13.18 15.68 15.44
CA ARG A 218 11.79 15.25 15.64
C ARG A 218 10.92 15.44 14.42
N ARG A 219 11.50 15.44 13.21
CA ARG A 219 10.76 15.64 11.97
C ARG A 219 11.36 14.83 10.85
N SER A 220 10.53 14.07 10.15
CA SER A 220 10.95 13.32 8.97
C SER A 220 10.07 13.61 7.76
N ILE A 221 10.64 13.42 6.59
CA ILE A 221 9.92 13.19 5.34
C ILE A 221 9.85 11.68 5.16
N ASP A 222 8.67 11.17 4.88
CA ASP A 222 8.43 9.75 4.75
C ASP A 222 8.13 9.43 3.29
N LEU A 223 8.87 8.48 2.77
CA LEU A 223 8.69 8.00 1.40
C LEU A 223 8.39 6.51 1.48
N GLY A 224 7.30 6.09 0.85
CA GLY A 224 6.89 4.68 0.85
C GLY A 224 6.29 4.24 -0.46
N VAL A 225 6.28 2.93 -0.65
CA VAL A 225 5.56 2.26 -1.73
C VAL A 225 4.70 1.17 -1.10
N ASN A 226 3.41 1.19 -1.39
CA ASN A 226 2.43 0.27 -0.85
C ASN A 226 1.71 -0.46 -1.99
N ALA A 227 1.58 -1.77 -1.87
CA ALA A 227 0.63 -2.56 -2.62
C ALA A 227 -0.69 -2.57 -1.84
N VAL A 228 -1.75 -2.09 -2.46
CA VAL A 228 -3.08 -1.99 -1.84
C VAL A 228 -4.05 -2.84 -2.63
N HIS A 229 -4.76 -3.73 -1.93
CA HIS A 229 -5.85 -4.52 -2.50
C HIS A 229 -7.19 -3.96 -2.00
N ILE A 230 -8.14 -3.78 -2.91
CA ILE A 230 -9.48 -3.28 -2.57
C ILE A 230 -10.48 -4.39 -2.86
N SER A 231 -11.24 -4.80 -1.85
CA SER A 231 -12.18 -5.91 -1.95
C SER A 231 -13.39 -5.69 -1.07
N SER A 232 -14.56 -6.01 -1.58
CA SER A 232 -15.79 -6.03 -0.79
C SER A 232 -15.88 -7.22 0.18
N ALA A 233 -14.99 -8.20 0.07
CA ALA A 233 -15.02 -9.45 0.85
C ALA A 233 -16.42 -10.11 0.86
N SER A 234 -17.12 -10.05 -0.26
CA SER A 234 -18.48 -10.58 -0.43
C SER A 234 -19.58 -9.84 0.37
N LEU A 235 -19.30 -8.66 0.93
CA LEU A 235 -20.32 -7.81 1.54
C LEU A 235 -21.19 -7.06 0.52
N GLY A 236 -20.77 -7.06 -0.74
CA GLY A 236 -21.50 -6.46 -1.85
C GLY A 236 -22.09 -7.50 -2.78
N ASP A 237 -22.60 -7.03 -3.91
CA ASP A 237 -23.24 -7.91 -4.89
C ASP A 237 -22.25 -8.90 -5.53
N ARG A 238 -21.00 -8.45 -5.72
CA ARG A 238 -19.95 -9.25 -6.38
C ARG A 238 -18.56 -8.64 -6.15
N ASN A 239 -17.54 -9.49 -6.12
CA ASN A 239 -16.14 -9.07 -6.19
C ASN A 239 -15.60 -9.41 -7.59
N PRO A 240 -15.46 -8.44 -8.50
CA PRO A 240 -15.10 -8.68 -9.91
C PRO A 240 -13.59 -8.89 -10.12
N GLY A 241 -12.94 -9.71 -9.30
CA GLY A 241 -11.54 -10.07 -9.44
C GLY A 241 -10.58 -9.19 -8.66
N VAL A 242 -9.29 -9.25 -9.01
CA VAL A 242 -8.21 -8.60 -8.27
C VAL A 242 -8.21 -7.10 -8.53
N ASN A 243 -8.47 -6.30 -7.50
CA ASN A 243 -8.37 -4.85 -7.51
C ASN A 243 -7.14 -4.42 -6.72
N ALA A 244 -5.97 -4.71 -7.25
CA ALA A 244 -4.71 -4.31 -6.64
C ALA A 244 -4.16 -3.05 -7.30
N SER A 245 -3.47 -2.24 -6.51
CA SER A 245 -2.76 -1.05 -6.96
C SER A 245 -1.40 -0.95 -6.29
N VAL A 246 -0.48 -0.26 -6.94
CA VAL A 246 0.78 0.18 -6.35
C VAL A 246 0.71 1.69 -6.16
N GLN A 247 0.95 2.13 -4.94
CA GLN A 247 0.82 3.53 -4.54
C GLN A 247 2.12 4.01 -3.90
N ILE A 248 2.55 5.20 -4.29
CA ILE A 248 3.65 5.93 -3.66
C ILE A 248 3.06 6.80 -2.57
N GLN A 249 3.64 6.75 -1.40
CA GLN A 249 3.29 7.59 -0.25
C GLN A 249 4.37 8.63 -0.01
N VAL A 250 3.94 9.87 0.20
CA VAL A 250 4.80 10.95 0.68
C VAL A 250 4.14 11.54 1.91
N GLY A 251 4.88 11.59 3.01
CA GLY A 251 4.40 12.09 4.28
C GLY A 251 5.39 13.07 4.93
N TYR A 252 4.88 13.80 5.88
CA TYR A 252 5.68 14.61 6.79
C TYR A 252 5.30 14.26 8.22
N THR A 253 6.25 13.73 8.98
CA THR A 253 5.99 13.20 10.32
C THR A 253 6.65 14.04 11.40
N PHE A 254 5.87 14.31 12.43
CA PHE A 254 6.30 14.86 13.71
C PHE A 254 6.48 13.71 14.70
N TRP A 255 7.58 13.71 15.43
CA TRP A 255 7.93 12.75 16.46
C TRP A 255 7.92 13.41 17.82
N LYS A 256 7.08 12.90 18.77
CA LYS A 256 6.86 13.55 20.04
C LYS A 256 7.06 12.56 21.20
#